data_0259a749f7d1d6fcd551c142692f3274
#
_entry.id   0259a749f7d1d6fcd551c142692f3274
#
_cell.length_a   1.000
_cell.length_b   1.000
_cell.length_c   1.000
_cell.angle_alpha   90.00
_cell.angle_beta   90.00
_cell.angle_gamma   90.00
#
_symmetry.space_group_name_H-M   'P 1'
#
loop_
_entity.id
_entity.type
_entity.pdbx_description
1 polymer ?
#
loop_
_entity_poly.entity_id
_entity_poly.type
_entity_poly.pdbx_seq_one_letter_code
_entity_poly.pdbx_strand_id
1 'polypeptide(L)'
;MKKTKAIRHILAAAVMTAGVIGSAQGQDATADAIAKYREMLQDGNPAELYEMKGEELWKTKRGPKNATLEQCDLGKGPGVIKGAFVEMPRYFADTGRIQDLEMRLITCMETLQGFKADDLVNASYGKGESANMVAMTTYVATASKGMRINLPQAHDQEKNMYEVGKRLFFMRSGPHDFACATCHGQDNKRIRLQDLPNLTVNPGDGVGFAAWPAYRVSNAQLWTMQKRLNDCYRQQRFPEPKFGSDATLALSIYMGVNSKGSESAVPAIKR
;
A
#
# COMPACT_ATOMS: atom_id res chain seq x y z
N MET A 1 -64.92 -23.85 -15.13
CA MET A 1 -63.66 -23.66 -15.85
C MET A 1 -62.78 -22.48 -15.40
N LYS A 2 -62.96 -21.90 -14.20
CA LYS A 2 -62.15 -20.71 -13.73
C LYS A 2 -61.13 -21.04 -12.64
N LYS A 3 -61.14 -22.24 -12.03
CA LYS A 3 -60.25 -22.63 -10.94
C LYS A 3 -58.89 -23.20 -11.39
N THR A 4 -58.78 -23.70 -12.60
CA THR A 4 -57.56 -24.32 -13.12
C THR A 4 -56.54 -23.31 -13.65
N LYS A 5 -56.90 -22.04 -13.95
CA LYS A 5 -55.96 -21.01 -14.42
C LYS A 5 -55.16 -20.37 -13.27
N ALA A 6 -55.75 -20.26 -12.05
CA ALA A 6 -55.07 -19.68 -10.89
C ALA A 6 -53.92 -20.52 -10.36
N ILE A 7 -54.06 -21.86 -10.41
CA ILE A 7 -53.00 -22.80 -9.93
C ILE A 7 -51.76 -22.79 -10.85
N ARG A 8 -51.96 -22.57 -12.16
CA ARG A 8 -50.86 -22.50 -13.13
C ARG A 8 -49.95 -21.25 -12.93
N HIS A 9 -50.56 -20.14 -12.52
CA HIS A 9 -49.78 -18.91 -12.28
C HIS A 9 -49.04 -18.93 -10.95
N ILE A 10 -49.55 -19.61 -9.94
CA ILE A 10 -48.84 -19.75 -8.64
C ILE A 10 -47.64 -20.68 -8.77
N LEU A 11 -47.72 -21.74 -9.55
CA LEU A 11 -46.57 -22.64 -9.82
C LEU A 11 -45.48 -21.99 -10.68
N ALA A 12 -45.84 -21.11 -11.63
CA ALA A 12 -44.86 -20.39 -12.43
C ALA A 12 -44.10 -19.30 -11.63
N ALA A 13 -44.78 -18.67 -10.66
CA ALA A 13 -44.13 -17.67 -9.77
C ALA A 13 -43.20 -18.33 -8.74
N ALA A 14 -43.53 -19.53 -8.24
CA ALA A 14 -42.67 -20.26 -7.29
C ALA A 14 -41.37 -20.80 -7.91
N VAL A 15 -41.38 -21.16 -9.21
CA VAL A 15 -40.17 -21.64 -9.91
C VAL A 15 -39.23 -20.49 -10.24
N MET A 16 -39.69 -19.25 -10.47
CA MET A 16 -38.83 -18.12 -10.74
C MET A 16 -38.13 -17.55 -9.48
N THR A 17 -38.68 -17.74 -8.29
CA THR A 17 -38.04 -17.31 -7.03
C THR A 17 -36.98 -18.28 -6.53
N ALA A 18 -37.02 -19.56 -6.90
CA ALA A 18 -36.01 -20.55 -6.49
C ALA A 18 -34.67 -20.41 -7.28
N GLY A 19 -34.69 -19.81 -8.46
CA GLY A 19 -33.49 -19.65 -9.31
C GLY A 19 -32.53 -18.49 -8.92
N VAL A 20 -33.00 -17.56 -8.06
CA VAL A 20 -32.19 -16.37 -7.70
C VAL A 20 -31.37 -16.59 -6.42
N ILE A 21 -31.70 -17.55 -5.59
CA ILE A 21 -31.02 -17.80 -4.31
C ILE A 21 -29.71 -18.61 -4.49
N GLY A 22 -29.58 -19.39 -5.57
CA GLY A 22 -28.38 -20.23 -5.80
C GLY A 22 -27.10 -19.46 -6.21
N SER A 23 -27.21 -18.24 -6.74
CA SER A 23 -26.06 -17.48 -7.23
C SER A 23 -25.33 -16.68 -6.15
N ALA A 24 -25.98 -16.30 -5.05
CA ALA A 24 -25.38 -15.57 -3.94
C ALA A 24 -24.48 -16.48 -3.07
N GLN A 25 -24.89 -17.70 -2.81
CA GLN A 25 -24.14 -18.66 -1.97
C GLN A 25 -22.82 -19.13 -2.61
N GLY A 26 -22.73 -19.19 -3.94
CA GLY A 26 -21.50 -19.58 -4.63
C GLY A 26 -20.41 -18.50 -4.60
N GLN A 27 -20.79 -17.22 -4.51
CA GLN A 27 -19.86 -16.11 -4.42
C GLN A 27 -19.24 -15.99 -3.03
N ASP A 28 -20.00 -16.20 -1.99
CA ASP A 28 -19.54 -16.17 -0.60
C ASP A 28 -18.56 -17.31 -0.32
N ALA A 29 -18.88 -18.53 -0.75
CA ALA A 29 -17.99 -19.69 -0.59
C ALA A 29 -16.64 -19.50 -1.30
N THR A 30 -16.62 -18.85 -2.46
CA THR A 30 -15.37 -18.55 -3.17
C THR A 30 -14.57 -17.46 -2.48
N ALA A 31 -15.23 -16.44 -1.95
CA ALA A 31 -14.59 -15.37 -1.18
C ALA A 31 -13.97 -15.92 0.11
N ASP A 32 -14.69 -16.79 0.83
CA ASP A 32 -14.23 -17.45 2.05
C ASP A 32 -13.02 -18.37 1.76
N ALA A 33 -13.06 -19.14 0.67
CA ALA A 33 -11.94 -19.98 0.26
C ALA A 33 -10.68 -19.17 -0.07
N ILE A 34 -10.84 -18.00 -0.70
CA ILE A 34 -9.75 -17.08 -0.98
C ILE A 34 -9.21 -16.45 0.31
N ALA A 35 -10.08 -16.09 1.25
CA ALA A 35 -9.68 -15.53 2.54
C ALA A 35 -8.88 -16.57 3.35
N LYS A 36 -9.38 -17.80 3.44
CA LYS A 36 -8.67 -18.92 4.11
C LYS A 36 -7.33 -19.26 3.46
N TYR A 37 -7.25 -19.24 2.14
CA TYR A 37 -5.97 -19.42 1.44
C TYR A 37 -4.98 -18.32 1.76
N ARG A 38 -5.43 -17.07 1.88
CA ARG A 38 -4.58 -15.93 2.28
C ARG A 38 -4.09 -16.06 3.72
N GLU A 39 -4.96 -16.54 4.61
CA GLU A 39 -4.59 -16.81 6.00
C GLU A 39 -3.50 -17.88 6.09
N MET A 40 -3.65 -18.99 5.37
CA MET A 40 -2.62 -20.03 5.31
C MET A 40 -1.29 -19.54 4.73
N LEU A 41 -1.30 -18.58 3.80
CA LEU A 41 -0.07 -17.97 3.27
C LEU A 41 0.62 -17.03 4.27
N GLN A 42 -0.07 -16.59 5.33
CA GLN A 42 0.58 -15.78 6.38
C GLN A 42 1.55 -16.61 7.23
N ASP A 43 1.29 -17.91 7.39
CA ASP A 43 2.20 -18.86 8.03
C ASP A 43 3.34 -19.24 7.06
N GLY A 44 4.32 -18.40 6.88
CA GLY A 44 5.42 -18.59 5.92
C GLY A 44 5.41 -17.51 4.85
N ASN A 45 5.07 -16.28 5.27
CA ASN A 45 5.09 -15.12 4.42
C ASN A 45 6.49 -14.90 3.83
N PRO A 46 6.68 -15.00 2.50
CA PRO A 46 8.00 -14.79 1.90
C PRO A 46 8.61 -13.41 2.18
N ALA A 47 7.82 -12.46 2.66
CA ALA A 47 8.31 -11.15 3.09
C ALA A 47 9.24 -11.23 4.32
N GLU A 48 9.19 -12.31 5.12
CA GLU A 48 10.11 -12.54 6.24
C GLU A 48 11.56 -12.62 5.77
N LEU A 49 11.82 -13.17 4.58
CA LEU A 49 13.17 -13.20 4.00
C LEU A 49 13.67 -11.77 3.67
N TYR A 50 12.77 -10.88 3.28
CA TYR A 50 13.11 -9.47 3.05
C TYR A 50 13.36 -8.74 4.37
N GLU A 51 12.59 -9.04 5.42
CA GLU A 51 12.79 -8.49 6.76
C GLU A 51 14.16 -8.89 7.32
N MET A 52 14.49 -10.18 7.31
CA MET A 52 15.79 -10.68 7.79
C MET A 52 16.97 -10.05 7.02
N LYS A 53 16.87 -10.00 5.70
CA LYS A 53 17.87 -9.33 4.87
C LYS A 53 17.94 -7.82 5.17
N GLY A 54 16.81 -7.18 5.40
CA GLY A 54 16.75 -5.76 5.74
C GLY A 54 17.43 -5.46 7.08
N GLU A 55 17.24 -6.31 8.08
CA GLU A 55 17.91 -6.21 9.37
C GLU A 55 19.44 -6.37 9.24
N GLU A 56 19.89 -7.36 8.48
CA GLU A 56 21.32 -7.55 8.19
C GLU A 56 21.91 -6.30 7.53
N LEU A 57 21.28 -5.80 6.48
CA LEU A 57 21.73 -4.61 5.73
C LEU A 57 21.74 -3.33 6.59
N TRP A 58 20.80 -3.19 7.52
CA TRP A 58 20.74 -2.06 8.45
C TRP A 58 21.98 -1.99 9.35
N LYS A 59 22.44 -3.14 9.83
CA LYS A 59 23.56 -3.31 10.75
C LYS A 59 24.91 -3.47 10.04
N THR A 60 24.91 -3.72 8.73
CA THR A 60 26.13 -3.93 7.94
C THR A 60 26.73 -2.62 7.47
N LYS A 61 28.04 -2.48 7.61
CA LYS A 61 28.80 -1.35 7.06
C LYS A 61 28.81 -1.43 5.54
N ARG A 62 28.35 -0.37 4.88
CA ARG A 62 28.17 -0.32 3.42
C ARG A 62 28.54 1.04 2.86
N GLY A 63 28.59 1.10 1.53
CA GLY A 63 28.86 2.31 0.78
C GLY A 63 30.28 2.87 0.92
N PRO A 64 30.59 3.95 0.20
CA PRO A 64 31.94 4.56 0.22
C PRO A 64 32.42 4.98 1.60
N LYS A 65 31.51 5.35 2.51
CA LYS A 65 31.85 5.78 3.88
C LYS A 65 31.99 4.60 4.86
N ASN A 66 31.74 3.35 4.40
CA ASN A 66 31.82 2.13 5.21
C ASN A 66 31.08 2.26 6.57
N ALA A 67 29.81 2.70 6.53
CA ALA A 67 28.98 2.98 7.70
C ALA A 67 27.68 2.13 7.69
N THR A 68 27.14 1.89 8.89
CA THR A 68 25.83 1.25 9.09
C THR A 68 24.70 2.32 8.97
N LEU A 69 23.42 1.87 8.99
CA LEU A 69 22.27 2.76 9.06
C LEU A 69 21.75 2.95 10.50
N GLU A 70 22.43 2.41 11.51
CA GLU A 70 22.01 2.48 12.92
C GLU A 70 21.93 3.91 13.48
N GLN A 71 22.49 4.91 12.78
CA GLN A 71 22.35 6.33 13.11
C GLN A 71 21.32 7.06 12.23
N CYS A 72 20.60 6.35 11.37
CA CYS A 72 19.55 6.94 10.53
C CYS A 72 18.40 7.43 11.41
N ASP A 73 18.08 8.71 11.35
CA ASP A 73 16.91 9.28 12.00
C ASP A 73 15.69 9.17 11.09
N LEU A 74 14.76 8.35 11.49
CA LEU A 74 13.49 8.12 10.81
C LEU A 74 12.36 9.03 11.35
N GLY A 75 12.72 10.15 11.99
CA GLY A 75 11.78 11.12 12.58
C GLY A 75 11.40 10.82 14.03
N LYS A 76 12.11 9.87 14.66
CA LYS A 76 11.94 9.49 16.09
C LYS A 76 13.27 9.54 16.86
N GLY A 77 14.29 10.10 16.26
CA GLY A 77 15.66 10.11 16.75
C GLY A 77 16.53 9.03 16.09
N PRO A 78 17.87 9.21 16.15
CA PRO A 78 18.81 8.31 15.49
C PRO A 78 18.63 6.85 15.89
N GLY A 79 18.53 5.95 14.90
CA GLY A 79 18.43 4.50 15.10
C GLY A 79 17.07 3.99 15.57
N VAL A 80 16.11 4.83 15.89
CA VAL A 80 14.78 4.42 16.35
C VAL A 80 13.91 4.01 15.16
N ILE A 81 13.71 2.70 14.98
CA ILE A 81 12.90 2.15 13.87
C ILE A 81 11.43 1.90 14.28
N LYS A 82 11.22 1.50 15.55
CA LYS A 82 9.87 1.16 16.06
C LYS A 82 8.93 2.37 16.00
N GLY A 83 7.80 2.20 15.35
CA GLY A 83 6.78 3.25 15.21
C GLY A 83 7.10 4.32 14.18
N ALA A 84 8.26 4.29 13.52
CA ALA A 84 8.62 5.27 12.50
C ALA A 84 7.72 5.15 11.26
N PHE A 85 7.48 3.94 10.77
CA PHE A 85 6.69 3.70 9.56
C PHE A 85 5.25 4.23 9.64
N VAL A 86 4.58 4.07 10.78
CA VAL A 86 3.17 4.48 10.95
C VAL A 86 2.97 5.99 11.04
N GLU A 87 4.06 6.76 11.08
CA GLU A 87 4.07 8.22 11.05
C GLU A 87 4.65 8.78 9.73
N MET A 88 4.82 7.94 8.71
CA MET A 88 5.34 8.35 7.39
C MET A 88 4.30 8.17 6.28
N PRO A 89 4.32 9.04 5.25
CA PRO A 89 5.24 10.18 5.00
C PRO A 89 5.06 11.33 5.99
N ARG A 90 6.15 12.07 6.25
CA ARG A 90 6.16 13.27 7.09
C ARG A 90 7.20 14.30 6.63
N TYR A 91 7.14 15.50 7.19
CA TYR A 91 8.17 16.50 7.00
C TYR A 91 9.43 16.20 7.81
N PHE A 92 10.60 16.39 7.18
CA PHE A 92 11.93 16.29 7.80
C PHE A 92 12.65 17.61 7.71
N ALA A 93 12.97 18.21 8.86
CA ALA A 93 13.57 19.55 8.94
C ALA A 93 15.01 19.60 8.40
N ASP A 94 15.74 18.49 8.50
CA ASP A 94 17.13 18.38 8.01
C ASP A 94 17.23 18.44 6.48
N THR A 95 16.18 18.04 5.77
CA THR A 95 16.11 18.11 4.30
C THR A 95 15.15 19.20 3.80
N GLY A 96 14.31 19.76 4.67
CA GLY A 96 13.26 20.70 4.31
C GLY A 96 12.15 20.10 3.43
N ARG A 97 11.99 18.76 3.42
CA ARG A 97 11.11 18.03 2.50
C ARG A 97 10.22 17.02 3.20
N ILE A 98 9.10 16.72 2.54
CA ILE A 98 8.31 15.55 2.85
C ILE A 98 9.03 14.31 2.33
N GLN A 99 9.16 13.28 3.17
CA GLN A 99 9.73 11.99 2.78
C GLN A 99 8.87 10.86 3.34
N ASP A 100 8.68 9.83 2.53
CA ASP A 100 8.25 8.52 3.01
C ASP A 100 9.46 7.70 3.48
N LEU A 101 9.23 6.46 3.91
CA LEU A 101 10.30 5.61 4.40
C LEU A 101 11.38 5.35 3.34
N GLU A 102 10.99 5.12 2.08
CA GLU A 102 11.95 4.82 1.01
C GLU A 102 12.85 6.03 0.73
N MET A 103 12.26 7.23 0.62
CA MET A 103 13.03 8.46 0.41
C MET A 103 13.90 8.81 1.62
N ARG A 104 13.42 8.55 2.83
CA ARG A 104 14.21 8.76 4.04
C ARG A 104 15.41 7.81 4.12
N LEU A 105 15.22 6.54 3.74
CA LEU A 105 16.33 5.57 3.63
C LEU A 105 17.37 6.02 2.61
N ILE A 106 16.95 6.54 1.45
CA ILE A 106 17.88 7.10 0.45
C ILE A 106 18.69 8.24 1.05
N THR A 107 18.06 9.17 1.78
CA THR A 107 18.76 10.26 2.47
C THR A 107 19.79 9.72 3.46
N CYS A 108 19.45 8.70 4.24
CA CYS A 108 20.39 8.08 5.17
C CYS A 108 21.52 7.33 4.43
N MET A 109 21.22 6.63 3.35
CA MET A 109 22.25 5.94 2.54
C MET A 109 23.21 6.96 1.90
N GLU A 110 22.72 8.11 1.48
CA GLU A 110 23.56 9.19 0.95
C GLU A 110 24.39 9.83 2.05
N THR A 111 23.78 10.24 3.14
CA THR A 111 24.46 11.01 4.20
C THR A 111 25.39 10.18 5.05
N LEU A 112 24.97 8.97 5.46
CA LEU A 112 25.77 8.09 6.33
C LEU A 112 26.70 7.17 5.54
N GLN A 113 26.22 6.57 4.46
CA GLN A 113 26.97 5.56 3.72
C GLN A 113 27.68 6.10 2.48
N GLY A 114 27.30 7.29 1.97
CA GLY A 114 27.93 7.95 0.82
C GLY A 114 27.49 7.41 -0.54
N PHE A 115 26.35 6.75 -0.63
CA PHE A 115 25.75 6.41 -1.91
C PHE A 115 25.29 7.67 -2.64
N LYS A 116 25.15 7.59 -3.95
CA LYS A 116 24.55 8.68 -4.73
C LYS A 116 23.03 8.49 -4.79
N ALA A 117 22.28 9.48 -4.34
CA ALA A 117 20.82 9.42 -4.32
C ALA A 117 20.22 9.16 -5.72
N ASP A 118 20.77 9.79 -6.76
CA ASP A 118 20.30 9.61 -8.14
C ASP A 118 20.45 8.15 -8.62
N ASP A 119 21.53 7.46 -8.25
CA ASP A 119 21.75 6.06 -8.63
C ASP A 119 20.70 5.15 -7.95
N LEU A 120 20.30 5.49 -6.72
CA LEU A 120 19.30 4.75 -5.96
C LEU A 120 17.88 4.97 -6.52
N VAL A 121 17.53 6.24 -6.80
CA VAL A 121 16.21 6.63 -7.32
C VAL A 121 15.97 6.07 -8.73
N ASN A 122 16.99 6.06 -9.57
CA ASN A 122 16.89 5.59 -10.96
C ASN A 122 17.16 4.09 -11.12
N ALA A 123 17.47 3.37 -10.04
CA ALA A 123 17.71 1.93 -10.08
C ALA A 123 16.45 1.15 -10.48
N SER A 124 16.62 0.09 -11.26
CA SER A 124 15.52 -0.81 -11.59
C SER A 124 14.95 -1.45 -10.33
N TYR A 125 13.65 -1.35 -10.12
CA TYR A 125 12.99 -1.85 -8.93
C TYR A 125 13.29 -3.33 -8.66
N GLY A 126 13.68 -3.65 -7.43
CA GLY A 126 13.97 -5.00 -6.97
C GLY A 126 15.29 -5.60 -7.50
N LYS A 127 16.19 -4.77 -8.05
CA LYS A 127 17.52 -5.17 -8.52
C LYS A 127 18.62 -4.36 -7.83
N GLY A 128 19.76 -4.98 -7.55
CA GLY A 128 20.91 -4.32 -6.95
C GLY A 128 20.55 -3.57 -5.67
N GLU A 129 20.96 -2.31 -5.54
CA GLU A 129 20.68 -1.49 -4.37
C GLU A 129 19.19 -1.20 -4.16
N SER A 130 18.37 -1.18 -5.21
CA SER A 130 16.92 -1.08 -5.06
C SER A 130 16.33 -2.31 -4.35
N ALA A 131 16.84 -3.52 -4.59
CA ALA A 131 16.43 -4.71 -3.84
C ALA A 131 16.82 -4.63 -2.35
N ASN A 132 17.99 -4.08 -2.06
CA ASN A 132 18.46 -3.85 -0.70
C ASN A 132 17.59 -2.81 0.02
N MET A 133 17.22 -1.72 -0.67
CA MET A 133 16.33 -0.70 -0.13
C MET A 133 14.93 -1.27 0.17
N VAL A 134 14.37 -2.10 -0.72
CA VAL A 134 13.08 -2.79 -0.47
C VAL A 134 13.17 -3.68 0.76
N ALA A 135 14.28 -4.39 0.97
CA ALA A 135 14.49 -5.23 2.15
C ALA A 135 14.56 -4.37 3.44
N MET A 136 15.33 -3.29 3.44
CA MET A 136 15.43 -2.37 4.58
C MET A 136 14.09 -1.67 4.87
N THR A 137 13.34 -1.28 3.83
CA THR A 137 11.98 -0.75 3.96
C THR A 137 11.06 -1.75 4.68
N THR A 138 11.18 -3.03 4.32
CA THR A 138 10.37 -4.10 4.95
C THR A 138 10.74 -4.24 6.43
N TYR A 139 12.02 -4.33 6.76
CA TYR A 139 12.50 -4.44 8.14
C TYR A 139 11.96 -3.30 9.02
N VAL A 140 12.15 -2.06 8.59
CA VAL A 140 11.67 -0.89 9.35
C VAL A 140 10.14 -0.86 9.45
N ALA A 141 9.43 -1.20 8.37
CA ALA A 141 7.97 -1.23 8.38
C ALA A 141 7.44 -2.29 9.34
N THR A 142 8.03 -3.51 9.33
CA THR A 142 7.65 -4.62 10.22
C THR A 142 7.83 -4.26 11.70
N ALA A 143 8.83 -3.46 12.06
CA ALA A 143 8.99 -2.95 13.42
C ALA A 143 7.81 -2.09 13.92
N SER A 144 6.91 -1.70 13.02
CA SER A 144 5.67 -0.97 13.33
C SER A 144 4.41 -1.83 13.14
N LYS A 145 4.53 -3.15 12.92
CA LYS A 145 3.38 -4.07 12.78
C LYS A 145 2.50 -4.01 14.02
N GLY A 146 1.19 -4.00 13.82
CA GLY A 146 0.20 -3.89 14.89
C GLY A 146 0.03 -2.47 15.47
N MET A 147 0.90 -1.52 15.13
CA MET A 147 0.77 -0.14 15.56
C MET A 147 -0.24 0.62 14.68
N ARG A 148 -0.84 1.68 15.23
CA ARG A 148 -1.86 2.45 14.51
C ARG A 148 -1.24 3.52 13.63
N ILE A 149 -1.70 3.61 12.40
CA ILE A 149 -1.35 4.67 11.44
C ILE A 149 -1.72 6.03 12.04
N ASN A 150 -0.78 6.94 12.09
CA ASN A 150 -0.97 8.29 12.63
C ASN A 150 0.02 9.28 11.98
N LEU A 151 -0.17 9.55 10.69
CA LEU A 151 0.67 10.50 9.98
C LEU A 151 0.51 11.91 10.58
N PRO A 152 1.61 12.64 10.81
CA PRO A 152 1.53 13.99 11.31
C PRO A 152 0.92 14.94 10.28
N GLN A 153 0.18 15.94 10.76
CA GLN A 153 -0.41 17.01 9.99
C GLN A 153 -0.17 18.36 10.69
N ALA A 154 0.96 18.47 11.40
CA ALA A 154 1.32 19.69 12.15
C ALA A 154 2.00 20.73 11.25
N HIS A 155 2.89 20.28 10.36
CA HIS A 155 3.64 21.16 9.46
C HIS A 155 2.79 21.55 8.24
N ASP A 156 2.94 22.80 7.76
CA ASP A 156 2.13 23.29 6.63
C ASP A 156 2.41 22.54 5.32
N GLN A 157 3.63 22.06 5.11
CA GLN A 157 3.93 21.21 3.95
C GLN A 157 3.18 19.87 4.01
N GLU A 158 2.95 19.29 5.19
CA GLU A 158 2.17 18.06 5.35
C GLU A 158 0.70 18.28 4.95
N LYS A 159 0.10 19.39 5.42
CA LYS A 159 -1.27 19.78 5.08
C LYS A 159 -1.39 20.09 3.58
N ASN A 160 -0.45 20.86 3.03
CA ASN A 160 -0.43 21.18 1.60
C ASN A 160 -0.30 19.91 0.75
N MET A 161 0.57 18.98 1.14
CA MET A 161 0.77 17.74 0.42
C MET A 161 -0.45 16.82 0.50
N TYR A 162 -1.19 16.82 1.63
CA TYR A 162 -2.49 16.16 1.74
C TYR A 162 -3.50 16.70 0.72
N GLU A 163 -3.61 18.02 0.59
CA GLU A 163 -4.52 18.66 -0.37
C GLU A 163 -4.10 18.38 -1.83
N VAL A 164 -2.79 18.34 -2.12
CA VAL A 164 -2.28 17.92 -3.43
C VAL A 164 -2.66 16.47 -3.70
N GLY A 165 -2.44 15.57 -2.75
CA GLY A 165 -2.79 14.16 -2.86
C GLY A 165 -4.29 13.94 -3.07
N LYS A 166 -5.13 14.69 -2.35
CA LYS A 166 -6.58 14.68 -2.53
C LYS A 166 -6.96 15.09 -3.95
N ARG A 167 -6.41 16.17 -4.48
CA ARG A 167 -6.67 16.59 -5.87
C ARG A 167 -6.23 15.53 -6.88
N LEU A 168 -5.04 14.95 -6.72
CA LEU A 168 -4.54 13.88 -7.59
C LEU A 168 -5.42 12.62 -7.53
N PHE A 169 -5.93 12.29 -6.35
CA PHE A 169 -6.78 11.12 -6.16
C PHE A 169 -8.10 11.20 -6.93
N PHE A 170 -8.66 12.39 -7.07
CA PHE A 170 -9.90 12.64 -7.81
C PHE A 170 -9.68 13.12 -9.26
N MET A 171 -8.43 13.42 -9.64
CA MET A 171 -8.11 13.90 -10.99
C MET A 171 -8.26 12.78 -12.00
N ARG A 172 -9.13 13.02 -13.00
CA ARG A 172 -9.31 12.09 -14.12
C ARG A 172 -8.18 12.27 -15.13
N SER A 173 -7.66 11.17 -15.63
CA SER A 173 -6.50 11.16 -16.54
C SER A 173 -6.46 9.90 -17.41
N GLY A 174 -5.55 9.91 -18.37
CA GLY A 174 -5.28 8.79 -19.26
C GLY A 174 -6.39 8.53 -20.28
N PRO A 175 -6.19 7.57 -21.19
CA PRO A 175 -7.14 7.28 -22.29
C PRO A 175 -8.48 6.69 -21.79
N HIS A 176 -8.53 6.19 -20.56
CA HIS A 176 -9.75 5.65 -19.96
C HIS A 176 -10.55 6.71 -19.17
N ASP A 177 -10.01 7.92 -19.06
CA ASP A 177 -10.59 9.00 -18.27
C ASP A 177 -10.95 8.55 -16.84
N PHE A 178 -10.05 7.83 -16.18
CA PHE A 178 -10.22 7.36 -14.82
C PHE A 178 -9.49 8.26 -13.81
N ALA A 179 -9.91 8.15 -12.55
CA ALA A 179 -9.22 8.67 -11.39
C ALA A 179 -8.96 7.52 -10.41
N CYS A 180 -8.11 7.70 -9.41
CA CYS A 180 -7.97 6.73 -8.31
C CYS A 180 -9.34 6.51 -7.64
N ALA A 181 -10.12 7.59 -7.46
CA ALA A 181 -11.47 7.57 -6.92
C ALA A 181 -12.46 6.73 -7.74
N THR A 182 -12.25 6.53 -9.04
CA THR A 182 -13.12 5.68 -9.88
C THR A 182 -13.23 4.26 -9.31
N CYS A 183 -12.10 3.74 -8.79
CA CYS A 183 -12.02 2.41 -8.19
C CYS A 183 -12.05 2.44 -6.65
N HIS A 184 -11.51 3.48 -6.02
CA HIS A 184 -11.27 3.55 -4.58
C HIS A 184 -12.05 4.67 -3.85
N GLY A 185 -13.06 5.25 -4.50
CA GLY A 185 -13.84 6.37 -3.95
C GLY A 185 -15.15 5.97 -3.28
N GLN A 186 -15.51 4.69 -3.27
CA GLN A 186 -16.79 4.18 -2.75
C GLN A 186 -16.61 2.77 -2.21
N ASP A 187 -17.46 2.39 -1.26
CA ASP A 187 -17.53 1.02 -0.74
C ASP A 187 -18.06 0.05 -1.80
N ASN A 188 -17.84 -1.24 -1.58
CA ASN A 188 -18.36 -2.34 -2.40
C ASN A 188 -17.91 -2.31 -3.88
N LYS A 189 -16.86 -1.59 -4.21
CA LYS A 189 -16.24 -1.69 -5.53
C LYS A 189 -15.43 -2.97 -5.64
N ARG A 190 -15.59 -3.67 -6.75
CA ARG A 190 -14.86 -4.92 -7.02
C ARG A 190 -14.18 -4.87 -8.37
N ILE A 191 -13.02 -5.48 -8.43
CA ILE A 191 -12.36 -5.81 -9.70
C ILE A 191 -12.01 -7.29 -9.71
N ARG A 192 -12.55 -8.03 -10.69
CA ARG A 192 -12.47 -9.49 -10.73
C ARG A 192 -13.08 -10.08 -9.45
N LEU A 193 -12.31 -10.87 -8.69
CA LEU A 193 -12.74 -11.49 -7.42
C LEU A 193 -12.19 -10.76 -6.18
N GLN A 194 -11.84 -9.48 -6.31
CA GLN A 194 -11.25 -8.70 -5.21
C GLN A 194 -12.09 -7.47 -4.92
N ASP A 195 -12.40 -7.28 -3.66
CA ASP A 195 -12.96 -6.04 -3.18
C ASP A 195 -11.86 -4.97 -3.14
N LEU A 196 -12.22 -3.76 -3.53
CA LEU A 196 -11.33 -2.62 -3.53
C LEU A 196 -11.60 -1.75 -2.30
N PRO A 197 -10.56 -1.42 -1.52
CA PRO A 197 -10.76 -0.56 -0.36
C PRO A 197 -11.20 0.83 -0.79
N ASN A 198 -12.17 1.39 -0.04
CA ASN A 198 -12.48 2.81 -0.11
C ASN A 198 -11.39 3.61 0.60
N LEU A 199 -10.69 4.47 -0.13
CA LEU A 199 -9.56 5.25 0.40
C LEU A 199 -9.92 6.71 0.73
N THR A 200 -11.21 7.05 0.70
CA THR A 200 -11.70 8.42 0.95
C THR A 200 -12.21 8.63 2.37
N VAL A 201 -12.53 7.57 3.10
CA VAL A 201 -13.09 7.64 4.45
C VAL A 201 -11.99 7.60 5.52
N ASN A 202 -12.28 8.18 6.67
CA ASN A 202 -11.41 8.17 7.82
C ASN A 202 -12.07 7.37 8.96
N PRO A 203 -11.50 6.27 9.49
CA PRO A 203 -10.13 5.80 9.29
C PRO A 203 -9.86 5.07 7.97
N GLY A 204 -10.84 4.94 7.06
CA GLY A 204 -10.74 4.10 5.88
C GLY A 204 -10.65 2.61 6.26
N ASP A 205 -10.64 1.72 5.29
CA ASP A 205 -10.41 0.30 5.54
C ASP A 205 -8.98 0.01 6.01
N GLY A 206 -8.08 0.98 5.97
CA GLY A 206 -6.66 0.83 6.29
C GLY A 206 -5.91 -0.12 5.35
N VAL A 207 -6.61 -1.15 4.90
CA VAL A 207 -6.09 -2.25 4.06
C VAL A 207 -5.39 -1.74 2.79
N GLY A 208 -5.85 -0.62 2.24
CA GLY A 208 -5.26 -0.02 1.05
C GLY A 208 -3.94 0.69 1.30
N PHE A 209 -3.68 1.21 2.48
CA PHE A 209 -2.44 1.88 2.86
C PHE A 209 -1.65 1.08 3.90
N ALA A 210 -2.28 0.73 5.02
CA ALA A 210 -1.65 0.09 6.17
C ALA A 210 -1.13 -1.33 5.91
N ALA A 211 -1.43 -1.92 4.75
CA ALA A 211 -0.98 -3.24 4.34
C ALA A 211 0.25 -3.24 3.40
N TRP A 212 0.81 -2.07 3.08
CA TRP A 212 2.02 -1.96 2.26
C TRP A 212 3.21 -1.48 3.10
N PRO A 213 4.41 -2.10 2.94
CA PRO A 213 4.83 -3.06 1.90
C PRO A 213 4.13 -4.41 1.99
N ALA A 214 3.98 -5.08 0.83
CA ALA A 214 3.31 -6.36 0.74
C ALA A 214 3.99 -7.29 -0.28
N TYR A 215 4.01 -8.59 0.03
CA TYR A 215 4.43 -9.60 -0.95
C TYR A 215 3.33 -9.82 -1.99
N ARG A 216 3.64 -9.57 -3.25
CA ARG A 216 2.76 -9.75 -4.40
C ARG A 216 2.96 -11.15 -4.96
N VAL A 217 2.02 -12.06 -4.67
CA VAL A 217 2.10 -13.47 -5.10
C VAL A 217 2.20 -13.58 -6.63
N SER A 218 1.39 -12.80 -7.36
CA SER A 218 1.40 -12.82 -8.83
C SER A 218 2.70 -12.34 -9.48
N ASN A 219 3.55 -11.66 -8.73
CA ASN A 219 4.83 -11.13 -9.19
C ASN A 219 6.03 -11.80 -8.51
N ALA A 220 5.78 -12.69 -7.53
CA ALA A 220 6.80 -13.30 -6.68
C ALA A 220 7.80 -12.26 -6.12
N GLN A 221 7.30 -11.09 -5.70
CA GLN A 221 8.12 -9.95 -5.31
C GLN A 221 7.44 -9.12 -4.21
N LEU A 222 8.23 -8.58 -3.31
CA LEU A 222 7.76 -7.59 -2.35
C LEU A 222 7.65 -6.21 -3.02
N TRP A 223 6.51 -5.56 -2.83
CA TRP A 223 6.25 -4.23 -3.36
C TRP A 223 6.01 -3.24 -2.23
N THR A 224 6.58 -2.07 -2.38
CA THR A 224 6.32 -0.89 -1.55
C THR A 224 5.08 -0.14 -2.03
N MET A 225 4.63 0.85 -1.26
CA MET A 225 3.51 1.70 -1.68
C MET A 225 3.85 2.48 -2.95
N GLN A 226 5.05 3.02 -3.10
CA GLN A 226 5.45 3.72 -4.32
C GLN A 226 5.39 2.80 -5.55
N LYS A 227 5.90 1.56 -5.43
CA LYS A 227 5.80 0.57 -6.52
C LYS A 227 4.35 0.22 -6.83
N ARG A 228 3.49 0.12 -5.81
CA ARG A 228 2.06 -0.13 -6.00
C ARG A 228 1.37 1.02 -6.74
N LEU A 229 1.69 2.25 -6.41
CA LEU A 229 1.17 3.43 -7.10
C LEU A 229 1.60 3.45 -8.57
N ASN A 230 2.90 3.24 -8.85
CA ASN A 230 3.39 3.16 -10.23
C ASN A 230 2.66 2.09 -11.05
N ASP A 231 2.41 0.91 -10.46
CA ASP A 231 1.66 -0.15 -11.13
C ASP A 231 0.20 0.24 -11.42
N CYS A 232 -0.46 0.98 -10.51
CA CYS A 232 -1.78 1.53 -10.77
C CYS A 232 -1.77 2.52 -11.93
N TYR A 233 -0.83 3.45 -11.95
CA TYR A 233 -0.65 4.41 -13.04
C TYR A 233 -0.45 3.69 -14.38
N ARG A 234 0.46 2.73 -14.42
CA ARG A 234 0.71 1.89 -15.61
C ARG A 234 -0.54 1.16 -16.08
N GLN A 235 -1.30 0.53 -15.17
CA GLN A 235 -2.51 -0.22 -15.52
C GLN A 235 -3.61 0.69 -16.08
N GLN A 236 -3.73 1.91 -15.57
CA GLN A 236 -4.69 2.92 -16.03
C GLN A 236 -4.15 3.74 -17.22
N ARG A 237 -2.92 3.46 -17.66
CA ARG A 237 -2.24 4.21 -18.73
C ARG A 237 -2.14 5.70 -18.43
N PHE A 238 -1.97 6.03 -17.16
CA PHE A 238 -1.58 7.38 -16.74
C PHE A 238 -0.09 7.58 -17.03
N PRO A 239 0.38 8.84 -17.17
CA PRO A 239 1.82 9.13 -17.13
C PRO A 239 2.41 8.61 -15.81
N GLU A 240 3.38 7.69 -15.89
CA GLU A 240 3.97 7.09 -14.70
C GLU A 240 4.76 8.12 -13.91
N PRO A 241 4.51 8.28 -12.60
CA PRO A 241 5.26 9.19 -11.77
C PRO A 241 6.67 8.63 -11.53
N LYS A 242 7.65 9.50 -11.42
CA LYS A 242 8.99 9.11 -10.98
C LYS A 242 8.94 8.61 -9.53
N PHE A 243 9.82 7.68 -9.20
CA PHE A 243 10.04 7.23 -7.83
C PHE A 243 10.42 8.44 -6.94
N GLY A 244 9.80 8.53 -5.77
CA GLY A 244 9.99 9.63 -4.83
C GLY A 244 9.46 10.99 -5.29
N SER A 245 8.64 11.04 -6.36
CA SER A 245 8.05 12.29 -6.82
C SER A 245 6.99 12.82 -5.85
N ASP A 246 6.74 14.13 -5.90
CA ASP A 246 5.69 14.76 -5.08
C ASP A 246 4.32 14.13 -5.32
N ALA A 247 4.06 13.60 -6.52
CA ALA A 247 2.81 12.91 -6.83
C ALA A 247 2.63 11.63 -6.01
N THR A 248 3.67 10.79 -5.92
CA THR A 248 3.62 9.54 -5.11
C THR A 248 3.56 9.83 -3.62
N LEU A 249 4.33 10.82 -3.15
CA LEU A 249 4.34 11.25 -1.75
C LEU A 249 3.00 11.86 -1.34
N ALA A 250 2.42 12.73 -2.17
CA ALA A 250 1.13 13.35 -1.92
C ALA A 250 -0.01 12.33 -1.84
N LEU A 251 -0.07 11.37 -2.78
CA LEU A 251 -1.03 10.29 -2.73
C LEU A 251 -0.85 9.42 -1.49
N SER A 252 0.39 9.12 -1.10
CA SER A 252 0.69 8.35 0.11
C SER A 252 0.25 9.10 1.37
N ILE A 253 0.47 10.42 1.47
CA ILE A 253 -0.04 11.24 2.57
C ILE A 253 -1.57 11.24 2.60
N TYR A 254 -2.23 11.48 1.47
CA TYR A 254 -3.70 11.47 1.41
C TYR A 254 -4.28 10.14 1.93
N MET A 255 -3.79 9.01 1.41
CA MET A 255 -4.24 7.70 1.84
C MET A 255 -3.88 7.39 3.29
N GLY A 256 -2.68 7.75 3.72
CA GLY A 256 -2.20 7.51 5.08
C GLY A 256 -2.98 8.31 6.13
N VAL A 257 -3.28 9.58 5.86
CA VAL A 257 -4.11 10.41 6.75
C VAL A 257 -5.53 9.87 6.82
N ASN A 258 -6.11 9.45 5.69
CA ASN A 258 -7.44 8.83 5.67
C ASN A 258 -7.45 7.45 6.37
N SER A 259 -6.30 6.80 6.50
CA SER A 259 -6.14 5.52 7.21
C SER A 259 -5.80 5.70 8.70
N LYS A 260 -5.92 6.92 9.25
CA LYS A 260 -5.61 7.20 10.65
C LYS A 260 -6.37 6.27 11.59
N GLY A 261 -5.65 5.66 12.53
CA GLY A 261 -6.21 4.73 13.51
C GLY A 261 -6.31 3.28 13.03
N SER A 262 -6.12 3.01 11.74
CA SER A 262 -6.02 1.64 11.22
C SER A 262 -4.74 0.96 11.71
N GLU A 263 -4.80 -0.34 11.93
CA GLU A 263 -3.66 -1.13 12.36
C GLU A 263 -2.72 -1.43 11.19
N SER A 264 -1.42 -1.25 11.40
CA SER A 264 -0.39 -1.61 10.42
C SER A 264 -0.29 -3.13 10.27
N ALA A 265 -0.68 -3.64 9.12
CA ALA A 265 -0.69 -5.08 8.81
C ALA A 265 0.52 -5.52 7.96
N VAL A 266 1.63 -4.79 8.05
CA VAL A 266 2.84 -5.03 7.24
C VAL A 266 3.72 -6.14 7.84
N PRO A 267 4.43 -6.87 7.00
CA PRO A 267 4.26 -6.99 5.56
C PRO A 267 3.06 -7.89 5.23
N ALA A 268 2.13 -7.40 4.43
CA ALA A 268 0.98 -8.20 4.04
C ALA A 268 1.27 -9.12 2.85
N ILE A 269 0.34 -10.04 2.56
CA ILE A 269 0.31 -10.81 1.32
C ILE A 269 -0.82 -10.28 0.44
N LYS A 270 -0.51 -9.98 -0.81
CA LYS A 270 -1.46 -9.50 -1.81
C LYS A 270 -1.33 -10.35 -3.09
N ARG A 271 -2.46 -10.50 -3.79
CA ARG A 271 -2.48 -11.20 -5.08
C ARG A 271 -1.70 -10.45 -6.16
#